data_00eb774123a4e8c18cd7d682e414afdf
#
_entry.id   00eb774123a4e8c18cd7d682e414afdf
#
_cell.length_a   1.000
_cell.length_b   1.000
_cell.length_c   1.000
_cell.angle_alpha   90.00
_cell.angle_beta   90.00
_cell.angle_gamma   90.00
#
_symmetry.space_group_name_H-M   'P 1'
#
loop_
_entity.id
_entity.type
_entity.pdbx_description
1 polymer ?
#
loop_
_entity_poly.entity_id
_entity_poly.type
_entity_poly.pdbx_seq_one_letter_code
_entity_poly.pdbx_strand_id
1 'polypeptide(L)'
;MCRSIDARQVGLSEATNVLYLDDCVEGREEAKNRQRLDDKWEVISGDIMGRAIEGTPMVFTGTRYSLYDPIGRVQEHAQREGWAWRAIEIPALDLVTDESNYEYEREGKKVFTTAYFREQRELLSA
;
A
#
# COMPACT_ATOMS: atom_id res chain seq x y z
N MET A 1 -8.10 -16.43 -4.67
CA MET A 1 -6.71 -16.92 -4.79
C MET A 1 -5.77 -15.86 -4.20
N CYS A 2 -4.81 -16.27 -3.41
CA CYS A 2 -3.81 -15.39 -2.80
C CYS A 2 -2.40 -15.80 -3.28
N ARG A 3 -1.60 -14.84 -3.73
CA ARG A 3 -0.23 -15.09 -4.18
C ARG A 3 0.69 -13.91 -3.84
N SER A 4 1.98 -14.20 -3.66
CA SER A 4 3.00 -13.17 -3.56
C SER A 4 3.19 -12.46 -4.89
N ILE A 5 3.43 -11.15 -4.84
CA ILE A 5 3.68 -10.32 -6.02
C ILE A 5 4.99 -10.69 -6.72
N ASP A 6 5.98 -11.15 -5.96
CA ASP A 6 7.28 -11.58 -6.47
C ASP A 6 7.26 -13.03 -6.98
N ALA A 7 6.16 -13.75 -6.77
CA ALA A 7 5.99 -15.09 -7.31
C ALA A 7 5.63 -15.04 -8.80
N ARG A 8 6.00 -16.10 -9.53
CA ARG A 8 5.65 -16.23 -10.93
C ARG A 8 4.13 -16.22 -11.11
N GLN A 9 3.63 -15.30 -11.93
CA GLN A 9 2.20 -15.08 -12.14
C GLN A 9 1.60 -15.84 -13.31
N VAL A 10 2.28 -16.89 -13.80
CA VAL A 10 1.82 -17.71 -14.91
C VAL A 10 0.65 -18.59 -14.50
N GLY A 11 -0.39 -18.64 -15.32
CA GLY A 11 -1.55 -19.50 -15.09
C GLY A 11 -2.52 -18.99 -14.03
N LEU A 12 -2.46 -17.72 -13.65
CA LEU A 12 -3.45 -17.12 -12.77
C LEU A 12 -4.80 -16.99 -13.47
N SER A 13 -5.87 -17.21 -12.70
CA SER A 13 -7.23 -16.96 -13.14
C SER A 13 -7.51 -15.46 -13.28
N GLU A 14 -8.52 -15.12 -14.09
CA GLU A 14 -9.03 -13.76 -14.13
C GLU A 14 -9.69 -13.36 -12.81
N ALA A 15 -9.55 -12.08 -12.43
CA ALA A 15 -10.25 -11.51 -11.30
C ALA A 15 -11.62 -10.99 -11.77
N THR A 16 -12.68 -11.53 -11.18
CA THR A 16 -14.06 -11.22 -11.58
C THR A 16 -14.82 -10.37 -10.56
N ASN A 17 -14.46 -10.47 -9.28
CA ASN A 17 -15.15 -9.77 -8.19
C ASN A 17 -14.35 -8.60 -7.65
N VAL A 18 -13.09 -8.83 -7.32
CA VAL A 18 -12.15 -7.81 -6.85
C VAL A 18 -10.72 -8.27 -7.11
N LEU A 19 -9.87 -7.37 -7.51
CA LEU A 19 -8.43 -7.55 -7.52
C LEU A 19 -7.86 -6.79 -6.32
N TYR A 20 -7.32 -7.53 -5.36
CA TYR A 20 -6.81 -6.98 -4.11
C TYR A 20 -5.30 -7.18 -4.01
N LEU A 21 -4.56 -6.08 -3.87
CA LEU A 21 -3.12 -6.10 -3.65
C LEU A 21 -2.81 -5.53 -2.27
N ASP A 22 -2.19 -6.34 -1.44
CA ASP A 22 -1.89 -6.01 -0.05
C ASP A 22 -0.40 -5.96 0.17
N ASP A 23 0.05 -4.87 0.77
CA ASP A 23 1.43 -4.69 1.27
C ASP A 23 2.50 -5.04 0.23
N CYS A 24 2.44 -4.40 -0.92
CA CYS A 24 3.31 -4.69 -2.07
C CYS A 24 4.78 -4.31 -1.87
N VAL A 25 5.11 -3.54 -0.84
CA VAL A 25 6.48 -3.12 -0.50
C VAL A 25 6.88 -3.74 0.82
N GLU A 26 7.98 -4.50 0.83
CA GLU A 26 8.45 -5.24 2.01
C GLU A 26 9.01 -4.37 3.13
N GLY A 27 9.14 -3.06 2.94
CA GLY A 27 9.59 -2.14 3.95
C GLY A 27 10.49 -1.05 3.39
N ARG A 28 11.14 -0.32 4.30
CA ARG A 28 11.94 0.87 3.93
C ARG A 28 13.13 0.56 3.04
N GLU A 29 13.77 -0.59 3.22
CA GLU A 29 14.94 -0.96 2.41
C GLU A 29 14.57 -1.17 0.95
N GLU A 30 13.48 -1.87 0.69
CA GLU A 30 12.96 -2.02 -0.67
C GLU A 30 12.48 -0.66 -1.23
N ALA A 31 11.84 0.16 -0.41
CA ALA A 31 11.33 1.47 -0.80
C ALA A 31 12.43 2.46 -1.23
N LYS A 32 13.66 2.26 -0.77
CA LYS A 32 14.82 3.06 -1.19
C LYS A 32 15.41 2.60 -2.52
N ASN A 33 15.07 1.42 -2.98
CA ASN A 33 15.59 0.85 -4.22
C ASN A 33 14.63 1.14 -5.38
N ARG A 34 14.91 2.22 -6.12
CA ARG A 34 14.08 2.67 -7.24
C ARG A 34 13.88 1.58 -8.29
N GLN A 35 14.94 0.83 -8.61
CA GLN A 35 14.87 -0.22 -9.63
C GLN A 35 13.91 -1.35 -9.20
N ARG A 36 13.95 -1.74 -7.93
CA ARG A 36 13.02 -2.77 -7.42
C ARG A 36 11.57 -2.28 -7.45
N LEU A 37 11.33 -1.00 -7.17
CA LEU A 37 9.99 -0.42 -7.27
C LEU A 37 9.51 -0.34 -8.72
N ASP A 38 10.41 -0.02 -9.65
CA ASP A 38 10.09 0.00 -11.09
C ASP A 38 9.75 -1.41 -11.59
N ASP A 39 10.54 -2.41 -11.23
CA ASP A 39 10.31 -3.81 -11.59
C ASP A 39 8.97 -4.31 -11.02
N LYS A 40 8.69 -3.96 -9.78
CA LYS A 40 7.43 -4.32 -9.12
C LYS A 40 6.23 -3.68 -9.80
N TRP A 41 6.34 -2.42 -10.18
CA TRP A 41 5.29 -1.74 -10.92
C TRP A 41 5.05 -2.35 -12.30
N GLU A 42 6.09 -2.78 -13.00
CA GLU A 42 5.95 -3.50 -14.27
C GLU A 42 5.14 -4.78 -14.11
N VAL A 43 5.42 -5.57 -13.07
CA VAL A 43 4.64 -6.77 -12.76
C VAL A 43 3.18 -6.44 -12.44
N ILE A 44 2.95 -5.42 -11.61
CA ILE A 44 1.59 -5.03 -11.23
C ILE A 44 0.81 -4.51 -12.42
N SER A 45 1.35 -3.53 -13.13
CA SER A 45 0.63 -2.88 -14.24
C SER A 45 0.53 -3.73 -15.49
N GLY A 46 1.57 -4.49 -15.79
CA GLY A 46 1.63 -5.29 -17.01
C GLY A 46 0.99 -6.67 -16.90
N ASP A 47 1.03 -7.29 -15.72
CA ASP A 47 0.56 -8.66 -15.54
C ASP A 47 -0.62 -8.76 -14.58
N ILE A 48 -0.48 -8.24 -13.36
CA ILE A 48 -1.51 -8.42 -12.32
C ILE A 48 -2.78 -7.63 -12.64
N MET A 49 -2.67 -6.36 -12.96
CA MET A 49 -3.83 -5.52 -13.30
C MET A 49 -4.54 -6.01 -14.55
N GLY A 50 -3.80 -6.59 -15.48
CA GLY A 50 -4.38 -7.22 -16.68
C GLY A 50 -5.23 -8.45 -16.41
N ARG A 51 -5.19 -9.01 -15.21
CA ARG A 51 -6.05 -10.13 -14.79
C ARG A 51 -7.44 -9.69 -14.38
N ALA A 52 -7.65 -8.42 -14.10
CA ALA A 52 -8.98 -7.89 -13.81
C ALA A 52 -9.77 -7.76 -15.12
N ILE A 53 -10.94 -8.39 -15.17
CA ILE A 53 -11.85 -8.19 -16.31
C ILE A 53 -12.51 -6.82 -16.21
N GLU A 54 -13.07 -6.35 -17.30
CA GLU A 54 -13.74 -5.05 -17.34
C GLU A 54 -14.77 -4.91 -16.23
N GLY A 55 -14.71 -3.80 -15.52
CA GLY A 55 -15.60 -3.50 -14.39
C GLY A 55 -15.20 -4.11 -13.06
N THR A 56 -14.13 -4.90 -12.98
CA THR A 56 -13.64 -5.44 -11.72
C THR A 56 -12.96 -4.34 -10.90
N PRO A 57 -13.43 -4.07 -9.67
CA PRO A 57 -12.76 -3.10 -8.81
C PRO A 57 -11.39 -3.61 -8.36
N MET A 58 -10.45 -2.67 -8.19
CA MET A 58 -9.11 -2.94 -7.67
C MET A 58 -8.93 -2.23 -6.34
N VAL A 59 -8.35 -2.92 -5.37
CA VAL A 59 -8.05 -2.38 -4.05
C VAL A 59 -6.57 -2.57 -3.77
N PHE A 60 -5.92 -1.49 -3.39
CA PHE A 60 -4.50 -1.49 -3.01
C PHE A 60 -4.40 -1.02 -1.56
N THR A 61 -3.79 -1.82 -0.71
CA THR A 61 -3.51 -1.44 0.67
C THR A 61 -2.03 -1.56 0.98
N GLY A 62 -1.55 -0.76 1.88
CA GLY A 62 -0.16 -0.80 2.31
C GLY A 62 0.28 0.45 3.02
N THR A 63 1.51 0.41 3.52
CA THR A 63 2.17 1.57 4.10
C THR A 63 2.90 2.35 3.01
N ARG A 64 2.75 3.66 2.99
CA ARG A 64 3.43 4.52 2.04
C ARG A 64 4.86 4.80 2.52
N TYR A 65 5.84 4.37 1.73
CA TYR A 65 7.25 4.58 2.01
C TYR A 65 7.93 5.50 1.00
N SER A 66 7.37 5.63 -0.20
CA SER A 66 7.98 6.35 -1.30
C SER A 66 6.91 6.87 -2.25
N LEU A 67 7.21 7.95 -2.95
CA LEU A 67 6.37 8.44 -4.05
C LEU A 67 6.32 7.45 -5.22
N TYR A 68 7.31 6.57 -5.31
CA TYR A 68 7.44 5.59 -6.39
C TYR A 68 6.92 4.21 -6.01
N ASP A 69 6.28 4.08 -4.86
CA ASP A 69 5.65 2.83 -4.45
C ASP A 69 4.40 2.52 -5.31
N PRO A 70 3.92 1.27 -5.32
CA PRO A 70 2.79 0.88 -6.17
C PRO A 70 1.52 1.70 -5.93
N ILE A 71 1.23 2.09 -4.68
CA ILE A 71 0.04 2.90 -4.38
C ILE A 71 0.14 4.27 -5.03
N GLY A 72 1.29 4.94 -4.93
CA GLY A 72 1.52 6.22 -5.59
C GLY A 72 1.37 6.12 -7.11
N ARG A 73 1.93 5.08 -7.69
CA ARG A 73 1.90 4.87 -9.14
C ARG A 73 0.50 4.54 -9.67
N VAL A 74 -0.29 3.75 -8.93
CA VAL A 74 -1.68 3.47 -9.34
C VAL A 74 -2.55 4.72 -9.24
N GLN A 75 -2.32 5.57 -8.26
CA GLN A 75 -3.00 6.87 -8.15
C GLN A 75 -2.70 7.77 -9.36
N GLU A 76 -1.43 7.90 -9.72
CA GLU A 76 -1.03 8.66 -10.91
C GLU A 76 -1.64 8.07 -12.19
N HIS A 77 -1.62 6.75 -12.31
CA HIS A 77 -2.19 6.05 -13.46
C HIS A 77 -3.69 6.28 -13.54
N ALA A 78 -4.41 6.13 -12.44
CA ALA A 78 -5.86 6.36 -12.39
C ALA A 78 -6.23 7.81 -12.74
N GLN A 79 -5.46 8.76 -12.24
CA GLN A 79 -5.66 10.17 -12.54
C GLN A 79 -5.42 10.47 -14.03
N ARG A 80 -4.35 9.95 -14.59
CA ARG A 80 -4.00 10.14 -16.00
C ARG A 80 -5.01 9.51 -16.95
N GLU A 81 -5.50 8.32 -16.61
CA GLU A 81 -6.46 7.57 -17.43
C GLU A 81 -7.93 7.95 -17.16
N GLY A 82 -8.18 8.86 -16.23
CA GLY A 82 -9.55 9.29 -15.92
C GLY A 82 -10.39 8.24 -15.18
N TRP A 83 -9.76 7.32 -14.46
CA TRP A 83 -10.47 6.32 -13.69
C TRP A 83 -11.18 6.93 -12.48
N ALA A 84 -12.33 6.37 -12.12
CA ALA A 84 -12.95 6.66 -10.83
C ALA A 84 -12.14 5.99 -9.72
N TRP A 85 -11.62 6.76 -8.77
CA TRP A 85 -10.80 6.22 -7.67
C TRP A 85 -10.98 7.01 -6.39
N ARG A 86 -10.66 6.38 -5.28
CA ARG A 86 -10.70 6.99 -3.97
C ARG A 86 -9.48 6.56 -3.17
N ALA A 87 -8.81 7.50 -2.53
CA ALA A 87 -7.76 7.22 -1.56
C ALA A 87 -8.30 7.37 -0.15
N ILE A 88 -7.93 6.41 0.71
CA ILE A 88 -8.20 6.45 2.14
C ILE A 88 -6.85 6.43 2.84
N GLU A 89 -6.52 7.50 3.55
CA GLU A 89 -5.25 7.64 4.26
C GLU A 89 -5.53 7.71 5.76
N ILE A 90 -4.85 6.86 6.52
CA ILE A 90 -4.95 6.82 7.97
C ILE A 90 -3.54 7.05 8.54
N PRO A 91 -3.17 8.30 8.86
CA PRO A 91 -1.86 8.58 9.43
C PRO A 91 -1.73 7.98 10.82
N ALA A 92 -0.50 7.73 11.25
CA ALA A 92 -0.23 7.19 12.58
C ALA A 92 -0.76 8.10 13.69
N LEU A 93 -0.55 9.40 13.52
CA LEU A 93 -1.13 10.43 14.38
C LEU A 93 -2.16 11.24 13.59
N ASP A 94 -3.32 11.44 14.17
CA ASP A 94 -4.37 12.27 13.57
C ASP A 94 -3.85 13.68 13.30
N LEU A 95 -4.16 14.22 12.15
CA LEU A 95 -3.64 15.53 11.71
C LEU A 95 -4.22 16.71 12.48
N VAL A 96 -5.33 16.53 13.16
CA VAL A 96 -6.02 17.58 13.92
C VAL A 96 -5.76 17.43 15.41
N THR A 97 -5.94 16.22 15.96
CA THR A 97 -5.82 15.97 17.41
C THR A 97 -4.42 15.60 17.85
N ASP A 98 -3.55 15.19 16.92
CA ASP A 98 -2.22 14.63 17.19
C ASP A 98 -2.26 13.40 18.10
N GLU A 99 -3.37 12.66 18.05
CA GLU A 99 -3.57 11.42 18.78
C GLU A 99 -3.45 10.20 17.85
N SER A 100 -3.06 9.06 18.43
CA SER A 100 -2.89 7.83 17.67
C SER A 100 -4.20 7.35 17.06
N ASN A 101 -4.15 7.01 15.78
CA ASN A 101 -5.25 6.33 15.07
C ASN A 101 -5.17 4.80 15.18
N TYR A 102 -4.14 4.25 15.84
CA TYR A 102 -3.86 2.81 15.86
C TYR A 102 -3.75 2.22 17.26
N GLU A 103 -4.03 3.01 18.32
CA GLU A 103 -3.93 2.52 19.68
C GLU A 103 -4.91 1.37 19.93
N TYR A 104 -4.41 0.27 20.48
CA TYR A 104 -5.23 -0.84 20.92
C TYR A 104 -4.58 -1.52 22.14
N GLU A 105 -5.33 -2.40 22.78
CA GLU A 105 -4.85 -3.15 23.92
C GLU A 105 -4.47 -4.56 23.52
N ARG A 106 -3.29 -5.01 23.93
CA ARG A 106 -2.79 -6.36 23.73
C ARG A 106 -2.23 -6.89 25.04
N GLU A 107 -2.78 -8.00 25.52
CA GLU A 107 -2.33 -8.66 26.76
C GLU A 107 -2.23 -7.69 27.95
N GLY A 108 -3.22 -6.84 28.14
CA GLY A 108 -3.27 -5.84 29.20
C GLY A 108 -2.37 -4.63 29.02
N LYS A 109 -1.71 -4.50 27.86
CA LYS A 109 -0.87 -3.35 27.54
C LYS A 109 -1.41 -2.60 26.33
N LYS A 110 -1.35 -1.26 26.42
CA LYS A 110 -1.63 -0.41 25.27
C LYS A 110 -0.44 -0.40 24.31
N VAL A 111 -0.71 -0.62 23.03
CA VAL A 111 0.28 -0.58 21.96
C VAL A 111 -0.11 0.46 20.92
N PHE A 112 0.88 0.95 20.19
CA PHE A 112 0.74 2.04 19.22
C PHE A 112 0.08 3.27 19.83
N THR A 113 0.53 3.60 21.04
CA THR A 113 0.05 4.77 21.80
C THR A 113 0.45 6.08 21.13
N THR A 114 -0.24 7.14 21.48
CA THR A 114 0.12 8.50 21.05
C THR A 114 1.56 8.84 21.42
N ALA A 115 1.98 8.50 22.64
CA ALA A 115 3.36 8.73 23.08
C ALA A 115 4.39 8.00 22.23
N TYR A 116 4.11 6.74 21.90
CA TYR A 116 4.96 5.94 21.01
C TYR A 116 5.15 6.60 19.64
N PHE A 117 4.07 6.99 18.99
CA PHE A 117 4.16 7.60 17.66
C PHE A 117 4.80 8.99 17.68
N ARG A 118 4.60 9.76 18.72
CA ARG A 118 5.28 11.05 18.89
C ARG A 118 6.79 10.86 19.03
N GLU A 119 7.22 9.86 19.80
CA GLU A 119 8.64 9.50 19.94
C GLU A 119 9.22 9.06 18.59
N GLN A 120 8.51 8.21 17.85
CA GLN A 120 8.93 7.77 16.51
C GLN A 120 9.05 8.96 15.54
N ARG A 121 8.12 9.88 15.58
CA ARG A 121 8.19 11.12 14.78
C ARG A 121 9.44 11.92 15.06
N GLU A 122 9.79 12.10 16.34
CA GLU A 122 11.02 12.80 16.74
C GLU A 122 12.27 12.10 16.21
N LEU A 123 12.34 10.78 16.34
CA LEU A 123 13.46 9.98 15.82
C LEU A 123 13.60 10.09 14.30
N LEU A 124 12.50 10.13 13.57
CA LEU A 124 12.51 10.19 12.10
C LEU A 124 12.77 11.59 11.56
N SER A 125 12.51 12.62 12.34
CA SER A 125 12.76 14.02 11.96
C SER A 125 14.12 14.57 12.38
N ALA A 126 14.86 13.80 13.15
CA ALA A 126 16.20 14.18 13.60
C ALA A 126 17.26 14.10 12.50
#